data_418a8267cb325457818e14f4006dcb2a
#
_entry.id   418a8267cb325457818e14f4006dcb2a
#
_cell.length_a   1.000
_cell.length_b   1.000
_cell.length_c   1.000
_cell.angle_alpha   90.00
_cell.angle_beta   90.00
_cell.angle_gamma   90.00
#
_symmetry.space_group_name_H-M   'P 1'
#
loop_
_entity.id
_entity.type
_entity.pdbx_description
1 polymer ?
#
loop_
_entity_poly.entity_id
_entity_poly.type
_entity_poly.pdbx_seq_one_letter_code
_entity_poly.pdbx_strand_id
1 'polypeptide(L)'
;FIIDYHHGNSPLTKNYRDNPLNISGGGVTIENGVWIGNNVIILPNVTIGEKSIVGAGSVVTKSIPAYSVAVGNPAHVIKHFDFEANIWIED
;
A
#
# COMPACT_ATOMS: atom_id res chain seq x y z
N PHE A 1 -3.26 -9.95 8.94
CA PHE A 1 -3.92 -9.75 7.66
C PHE A 1 -2.87 -9.75 6.56
N ILE A 2 -2.90 -10.74 5.70
CA ILE A 2 -1.88 -10.93 4.68
C ILE A 2 -2.52 -10.83 3.31
N ILE A 3 -1.90 -10.03 2.46
CA ILE A 3 -2.31 -9.92 1.08
C ILE A 3 -1.21 -10.51 0.22
N ASP A 4 -1.54 -11.55 -0.52
CA ASP A 4 -0.61 -12.19 -1.44
C ASP A 4 -1.07 -11.85 -2.85
N TYR A 5 -0.33 -10.95 -3.48
CA TYR A 5 -0.84 -10.33 -4.66
C TYR A 5 0.28 -10.11 -5.67
N HIS A 6 0.11 -10.68 -6.85
CA HIS A 6 1.16 -10.70 -7.86
C HIS A 6 1.08 -9.54 -8.85
N HIS A 7 -0.07 -8.91 -8.95
CA HIS A 7 -0.31 -7.89 -9.96
C HIS A 7 -0.84 -6.63 -9.30
N GLY A 8 0.01 -5.77 -8.89
CA GLY A 8 -0.41 -4.56 -8.24
C GLY A 8 -1.04 -3.56 -9.20
N ASN A 9 -2.27 -3.78 -9.60
CA ASN A 9 -2.93 -2.85 -10.49
C ASN A 9 -4.29 -2.43 -9.96
N SER A 10 -4.84 -1.41 -10.56
CA SER A 10 -6.05 -0.77 -10.07
C SER A 10 -7.25 -1.68 -9.88
N PRO A 11 -7.55 -2.60 -10.78
CA PRO A 11 -8.73 -3.44 -10.60
C PRO A 11 -8.68 -4.25 -9.33
N LEU A 12 -7.50 -4.74 -8.98
CA LEU A 12 -7.35 -5.53 -7.77
C LEU A 12 -7.42 -4.67 -6.53
N THR A 13 -6.92 -3.47 -6.61
CA THR A 13 -7.05 -2.51 -5.52
C THR A 13 -8.51 -2.24 -5.23
N LYS A 14 -9.30 -2.07 -6.25
CA LYS A 14 -10.73 -1.87 -6.10
C LYS A 14 -11.37 -3.08 -5.43
N ASN A 15 -10.95 -4.28 -5.81
CA ASN A 15 -11.48 -5.49 -5.21
C ASN A 15 -11.19 -5.56 -3.73
N TYR A 16 -10.02 -5.15 -3.32
CA TYR A 16 -9.70 -5.14 -1.90
C TYR A 16 -10.62 -4.22 -1.11
N ARG A 17 -10.98 -3.09 -1.67
CA ARG A 17 -11.88 -2.17 -0.99
C ARG A 17 -13.25 -2.76 -0.75
N ASP A 18 -13.71 -3.59 -1.68
CA ASP A 18 -15.02 -4.21 -1.60
C ASP A 18 -14.99 -5.60 -1.02
N ASN A 19 -13.81 -6.07 -0.67
CA ASN A 19 -13.61 -7.45 -0.29
C ASN A 19 -13.78 -7.64 1.21
N PRO A 20 -14.43 -8.75 1.63
CA PRO A 20 -14.54 -9.05 3.06
C PRO A 20 -13.20 -9.25 3.78
N LEU A 21 -12.09 -9.14 3.08
CA LEU A 21 -10.79 -9.10 3.75
C LEU A 21 -10.68 -7.92 4.70
N ASN A 22 -11.44 -6.88 4.45
CA ASN A 22 -11.56 -5.79 5.41
C ASN A 22 -12.50 -6.22 6.50
N ILE A 23 -11.96 -6.89 7.46
CA ILE A 23 -12.77 -7.50 8.46
C ILE A 23 -12.48 -6.91 9.80
N SER A 24 -13.43 -7.10 10.64
CA SER A 24 -13.38 -6.93 12.08
C SER A 24 -12.47 -5.84 12.59
N GLY A 25 -13.03 -4.91 13.21
CA GLY A 25 -12.29 -3.97 14.00
C GLY A 25 -11.61 -2.87 13.24
N GLY A 26 -11.98 -2.65 12.05
CA GLY A 26 -11.41 -1.54 11.35
C GLY A 26 -10.56 -1.95 10.17
N GLY A 27 -10.99 -2.35 9.16
CA GLY A 27 -10.34 -2.91 8.00
C GLY A 27 -9.20 -2.08 7.42
N VAL A 28 -8.77 -2.47 6.26
CA VAL A 28 -7.70 -1.84 5.51
C VAL A 28 -8.31 -1.11 4.33
N THR A 29 -7.86 0.11 4.10
CA THR A 29 -8.28 0.88 2.95
C THR A 29 -7.12 0.97 1.97
N ILE A 30 -7.36 0.53 0.73
CA ILE A 30 -6.36 0.60 -0.32
C ILE A 30 -6.93 1.44 -1.45
N GLU A 31 -6.31 2.56 -1.73
CA GLU A 31 -6.83 3.49 -2.70
C GLU A 31 -6.42 3.11 -4.13
N ASN A 32 -6.87 3.88 -5.11
CA ASN A 32 -6.69 3.51 -6.50
C ASN A 32 -5.23 3.48 -6.92
N GLY A 33 -4.88 2.51 -7.76
CA GLY A 33 -3.56 2.46 -8.37
C GLY A 33 -2.45 2.00 -7.46
N VAL A 34 -2.77 1.52 -6.27
CA VAL A 34 -1.76 1.02 -5.33
C VAL A 34 -1.19 -0.30 -5.85
N TRP A 35 0.10 -0.45 -5.69
CA TRP A 35 0.81 -1.68 -6.04
C TRP A 35 1.35 -2.32 -4.78
N ILE A 36 0.97 -3.57 -4.54
CA ILE A 36 1.37 -4.30 -3.34
C ILE A 36 2.11 -5.55 -3.76
N GLY A 37 3.34 -5.68 -3.28
CA GLY A 37 4.15 -6.86 -3.56
C GLY A 37 3.63 -8.10 -2.84
N ASN A 38 4.31 -9.21 -3.03
CA ASN A 38 3.91 -10.47 -2.43
C ASN A 38 4.17 -10.50 -0.94
N ASN A 39 3.33 -11.21 -0.23
CA ASN A 39 3.52 -11.50 1.20
C ASN A 39 3.58 -10.24 2.06
N VAL A 40 2.80 -9.24 1.71
CA VAL A 40 2.69 -8.03 2.50
C VAL A 40 1.66 -8.22 3.60
N ILE A 41 2.01 -7.80 4.79
CA ILE A 41 1.10 -7.79 5.93
C ILE A 41 0.69 -6.36 6.18
N ILE A 42 -0.62 -6.13 6.27
CA ILE A 42 -1.16 -4.79 6.53
C ILE A 42 -2.03 -4.86 7.77
N LEU A 43 -1.70 -4.05 8.76
CA LEU A 43 -2.44 -4.05 10.01
C LEU A 43 -3.77 -3.32 9.87
N PRO A 44 -4.72 -3.59 10.78
CA PRO A 44 -6.01 -2.92 10.74
C PRO A 44 -5.90 -1.41 10.83
N ASN A 45 -6.86 -0.72 10.27
CA ASN A 45 -6.99 0.73 10.29
C ASN A 45 -5.91 1.47 9.49
N VAL A 46 -5.19 0.74 8.63
CA VAL A 46 -4.20 1.35 7.76
C VAL A 46 -4.84 1.74 6.43
N THR A 47 -4.47 2.89 5.94
CA THR A 47 -4.83 3.36 4.60
C THR A 47 -3.56 3.44 3.76
N ILE A 48 -3.60 2.80 2.59
CA ILE A 48 -2.52 2.94 1.60
C ILE A 48 -2.99 3.95 0.57
N GLY A 49 -2.29 5.07 0.50
CA GLY A 49 -2.70 6.17 -0.35
C GLY A 49 -2.55 5.89 -1.83
N GLU A 50 -3.23 6.67 -2.63
CA GLU A 50 -3.33 6.47 -4.08
C GLU A 50 -1.95 6.35 -4.74
N LYS A 51 -1.83 5.41 -5.68
CA LYS A 51 -0.62 5.23 -6.51
C LYS A 51 0.63 4.88 -5.72
N SER A 52 0.51 4.54 -4.47
CA SER A 52 1.66 4.14 -3.66
C SER A 52 2.07 2.72 -3.97
N ILE A 53 3.30 2.39 -3.65
CA ILE A 53 3.88 1.08 -3.88
C ILE A 53 4.37 0.53 -2.54
N VAL A 54 3.97 -0.70 -2.24
CA VAL A 54 4.44 -1.39 -1.05
C VAL A 54 5.28 -2.59 -1.48
N GLY A 55 6.53 -2.60 -1.08
CA GLY A 55 7.46 -3.65 -1.48
C GLY A 55 7.12 -5.00 -0.87
N ALA A 56 7.55 -6.07 -1.55
CA ALA A 56 7.29 -7.43 -1.10
C ALA A 56 7.82 -7.68 0.30
N GLY A 57 7.09 -8.45 1.08
CA GLY A 57 7.50 -8.84 2.42
C GLY A 57 7.38 -7.75 3.47
N SER A 58 6.81 -6.62 3.13
CA SER A 58 6.68 -5.51 4.07
C SER A 58 5.59 -5.76 5.10
N VAL A 59 5.75 -5.14 6.26
CA VAL A 59 4.73 -5.16 7.32
C VAL A 59 4.29 -3.71 7.54
N VAL A 60 3.10 -3.38 7.07
CA VAL A 60 2.60 -2.01 7.10
C VAL A 60 1.84 -1.79 8.40
N THR A 61 2.42 -1.01 9.29
CA THR A 61 1.86 -0.75 10.61
C THR A 61 1.18 0.62 10.71
N LYS A 62 1.45 1.50 9.78
CA LYS A 62 0.88 2.85 9.74
C LYS A 62 0.45 3.17 8.33
N SER A 63 -0.47 4.09 8.18
CA SER A 63 -0.94 4.51 6.86
C SER A 63 0.20 5.07 6.02
N ILE A 64 0.11 4.81 4.72
CA ILE A 64 1.10 5.24 3.74
C ILE A 64 0.50 6.38 2.94
N PRO A 65 1.19 7.52 2.84
CA PRO A 65 0.68 8.64 2.04
C PRO A 65 0.62 8.27 0.56
N ALA A 66 -0.18 8.99 -0.17
CA ALA A 66 -0.28 8.81 -1.62
C ALA A 66 1.06 9.05 -2.30
N TYR A 67 1.26 8.42 -3.44
CA TYR A 67 2.44 8.61 -4.29
C TYR A 67 3.75 8.38 -3.56
N SER A 68 3.79 7.32 -2.79
CA SER A 68 4.96 6.96 -1.98
C SER A 68 5.37 5.52 -2.23
N VAL A 69 6.61 5.22 -1.96
CA VAL A 69 7.11 3.84 -1.93
C VAL A 69 7.49 3.52 -0.51
N ALA A 70 6.90 2.46 0.02
CA ALA A 70 7.16 2.02 1.38
C ALA A 70 7.63 0.57 1.39
N VAL A 71 8.63 0.27 2.22
CA VAL A 71 9.17 -1.08 2.33
C VAL A 71 9.62 -1.35 3.76
N GLY A 72 9.74 -2.62 4.07
CA GLY A 72 10.38 -3.05 5.31
C GLY A 72 9.42 -3.52 6.38
N ASN A 73 9.98 -3.83 7.53
CA ASN A 73 9.25 -4.28 8.70
C ASN A 73 9.82 -3.59 9.96
N PRO A 74 9.13 -2.60 10.49
CA PRO A 74 7.91 -1.99 9.96
C PRO A 74 8.18 -1.23 8.67
N ALA A 75 7.19 -1.19 7.79
CA ALA A 75 7.34 -0.49 6.53
C ALA A 75 7.44 1.02 6.76
N HIS A 76 8.31 1.64 6.01
CA HIS A 76 8.46 3.09 6.07
C HIS A 76 8.65 3.62 4.65
N VAL A 77 8.33 4.88 4.46
CA VAL A 77 8.44 5.52 3.16
C VAL A 77 9.91 5.75 2.83
N ILE A 78 10.33 5.26 1.67
CA ILE A 78 11.69 5.46 1.18
C ILE A 78 11.77 6.37 -0.02
N LYS A 79 10.64 6.59 -0.69
CA LYS A 79 10.57 7.49 -1.85
C LYS A 79 9.20 8.13 -1.91
N HIS A 80 9.15 9.31 -2.50
CA HIS A 80 7.88 9.93 -2.84
C HIS A 80 8.00 10.57 -4.22
N PHE A 81 6.87 10.76 -4.88
CA PHE A 81 6.86 11.38 -6.20
C PHE A 81 6.78 12.88 -6.09
N ASP A 82 7.69 13.56 -6.78
CA ASP A 82 7.70 15.03 -6.84
C ASP A 82 7.05 15.46 -8.14
N PHE A 83 5.87 16.05 -8.03
CA PHE A 83 5.10 16.45 -9.20
C PHE A 83 5.69 17.64 -9.94
N GLU A 84 6.42 18.48 -9.25
CA GLU A 84 7.07 19.61 -9.90
C GLU A 84 8.23 19.14 -10.79
N ALA A 85 9.05 18.27 -10.26
CA ALA A 85 10.16 17.71 -11.00
C ALA A 85 9.75 16.54 -11.87
N ASN A 86 8.58 15.96 -11.61
CA ASN A 86 8.06 14.80 -12.32
C ASN A 86 8.98 13.57 -12.19
N ILE A 87 9.52 13.37 -11.01
CA ILE A 87 10.41 12.24 -10.72
C ILE A 87 10.15 11.71 -9.32
N TRP A 88 10.61 10.49 -9.08
CA TRP A 88 10.64 9.91 -7.75
C TRP A 88 11.88 10.42 -7.01
N ILE A 89 11.68 10.81 -5.77
CA ILE A 89 12.75 11.33 -4.92
C ILE A 89 12.91 10.42 -3.73
N GLU A 90 14.14 10.05 -3.41
CA GLU A 90 14.44 9.27 -2.21
C GLU A 90 14.36 10.14 -0.97
N ASP A 91 13.73 9.58 0.05
CA ASP A 91 13.62 10.25 1.35
C ASP A 91 14.89 10.08 2.18
#